data_00914b6b8436646ce296e23e14144b97
#
_entry.id   00914b6b8436646ce296e23e14144b97
#
_cell.length_a   1.000
_cell.length_b   1.000
_cell.length_c   1.000
_cell.angle_alpha   90.00
_cell.angle_beta   90.00
_cell.angle_gamma   90.00
#
_symmetry.space_group_name_H-M   'P 1'
#
loop_
_entity.id
_entity.type
_entity.pdbx_description
1 polymer ?
#
loop_
_entity_poly.entity_id
_entity_poly.type
_entity_poly.pdbx_seq_one_letter_code
_entity_poly.pdbx_strand_id
1 'polypeptide(L)'
;IEKTEEESAPSGSARKEAGLEFSKDIEKKIGVISSEGNRKEAAPVSSKEEVKKAKSCSLMQEVTAFLTSRYRFRFNVLTEETEVTNIANNIPDTHLRYAKVDERWMNTLSMEAIETGIDCWDRDIQRFVRSRRISEYHPFTAYFEQLPEWDGTDRVSALARRVSDNPVWVNGFHRWMLGLSAQWMQFRSDANNANRANSINRANSVAPLLVSSRQGLGKSTFCRLLMPDALKAYYTESYDLSSPASAEAKLAAYGLINLDEFDKLSASKMPLLKNLMQASALNIRKAYKRSASALPRIASFIGTSNREDLLVDRTGSRRFLCVSLEHAIDCVTPVEYEQLYAQLKAELLSGERSWFNKEEEQAIQQHNALFYKHIPEEEVFRLCFRFATQEDHPQEVLTLSATQ
;
A
#
# COMPACT_ATOMS: atom_id res chain seq x y z
N ILE A 1 54.35 8.82 -19.23
CA ILE A 1 55.21 9.69 -18.37
C ILE A 1 54.34 9.97 -17.16
N GLU A 2 54.53 9.11 -16.14
CA GLU A 2 54.95 9.38 -14.75
C GLU A 2 53.93 10.21 -13.93
N LYS A 3 53.48 9.81 -12.74
CA LYS A 3 54.07 9.04 -11.62
C LYS A 3 52.96 8.51 -10.72
N THR A 4 53.16 7.32 -10.24
CA THR A 4 52.63 6.68 -9.06
C THR A 4 52.99 7.42 -7.78
N GLU A 5 52.08 7.55 -6.83
CA GLU A 5 52.40 7.55 -5.40
C GLU A 5 51.32 6.75 -4.64
N GLU A 6 51.81 5.63 -4.10
CA GLU A 6 51.17 4.83 -3.05
C GLU A 6 51.29 5.60 -1.72
N GLU A 7 50.20 5.67 -0.96
CA GLU A 7 50.32 5.90 0.46
C GLU A 7 49.42 4.94 1.28
N SER A 8 50.13 4.25 2.15
CA SER A 8 49.74 3.11 2.96
C SER A 8 48.75 3.46 4.07
N ALA A 9 47.84 2.50 4.34
CA ALA A 9 47.02 2.46 5.53
C ALA A 9 47.84 2.15 6.79
N PRO A 10 47.52 2.73 7.95
CA PRO A 10 47.98 2.22 9.24
C PRO A 10 46.90 1.33 9.88
N SER A 11 47.43 0.21 10.35
CA SER A 11 46.82 -0.88 11.07
C SER A 11 46.03 -0.50 12.34
N GLY A 12 44.97 -1.22 12.60
CA GLY A 12 44.17 -1.15 13.81
C GLY A 12 44.92 -1.62 15.07
N SER A 13 44.90 -0.81 16.09
CA SER A 13 44.99 -1.24 17.50
C SER A 13 44.82 -0.06 18.47
N ALA A 14 43.67 0.62 18.47
CA ALA A 14 43.37 1.65 19.50
C ALA A 14 41.87 1.86 19.68
N ARG A 15 41.13 0.79 19.88
CA ARG A 15 39.67 0.88 20.21
C ARG A 15 39.19 -0.15 21.22
N LYS A 16 40.04 -0.57 22.15
CA LYS A 16 39.65 -1.49 23.26
C LYS A 16 39.96 -1.01 24.68
N GLU A 17 40.47 0.19 24.90
CA GLU A 17 40.78 0.66 26.26
C GLU A 17 39.93 1.81 26.79
N ALA A 18 38.98 2.36 26.01
CA ALA A 18 38.12 3.45 26.48
C ALA A 18 36.79 3.01 27.13
N GLY A 19 36.55 1.71 27.27
CA GLY A 19 35.31 1.16 27.83
C GLY A 19 35.35 0.70 29.29
N LEU A 20 36.50 0.79 29.95
CA LEU A 20 36.71 0.21 31.29
C LEU A 20 37.01 1.24 32.40
N GLU A 21 37.12 2.52 32.11
CA GLU A 21 37.36 3.55 33.16
C GLU A 21 36.07 4.26 33.65
N PHE A 22 34.91 4.09 33.01
CA PHE A 22 33.67 4.74 33.41
C PHE A 22 32.88 3.99 34.50
N SER A 23 33.35 2.82 34.93
CA SER A 23 32.67 2.00 35.94
C SER A 23 33.29 2.07 37.34
N LYS A 24 34.41 2.77 37.58
CA LYS A 24 35.10 2.82 38.88
C LYS A 24 34.87 4.10 39.66
N ASP A 25 34.27 5.14 39.12
CA ASP A 25 34.03 6.41 39.81
C ASP A 25 32.67 6.51 40.51
N ILE A 26 31.81 5.52 40.42
CA ILE A 26 30.49 5.51 41.07
C ILE A 26 30.54 4.80 42.43
N GLU A 27 31.52 3.93 42.70
CA GLU A 27 31.64 3.22 44.00
C GLU A 27 32.40 3.97 45.10
N LYS A 28 32.99 5.14 44.83
CA LYS A 28 33.82 5.87 45.77
C LYS A 28 33.14 7.07 46.46
N LYS A 29 31.82 7.28 46.24
CA LYS A 29 31.05 8.37 46.88
C LYS A 29 29.97 7.90 47.88
N ILE A 30 29.96 6.65 48.26
CA ILE A 30 29.07 6.14 49.32
C ILE A 30 29.97 5.57 50.41
N GLY A 31 30.50 6.43 51.24
CA GLY A 31 31.22 6.05 52.43
C GLY A 31 31.63 7.29 53.20
N VAL A 32 31.10 7.37 54.42
CA VAL A 32 31.44 8.33 55.48
C VAL A 32 30.63 9.63 55.49
N ILE A 33 29.52 9.63 56.16
CA ILE A 33 29.22 10.60 57.28
C ILE A 33 28.29 9.86 58.25
N SER A 34 28.84 9.40 59.32
CA SER A 34 28.16 9.09 60.59
C SER A 34 28.52 10.19 61.59
N SER A 35 27.52 10.69 62.24
CA SER A 35 27.38 11.19 63.56
C SER A 35 26.78 12.58 63.72
N GLU A 36 25.71 12.51 64.49
CA GLU A 36 25.18 13.51 65.42
C GLU A 36 24.30 14.67 64.95
N GLY A 37 23.07 14.60 65.37
CA GLY A 37 22.40 15.75 65.96
C GLY A 37 21.16 16.27 65.24
N ASN A 38 20.02 15.93 65.75
CA ASN A 38 18.73 16.63 65.84
C ASN A 38 17.54 16.01 65.11
N ARG A 39 16.75 15.29 65.90
CA ARG A 39 15.34 14.97 65.57
C ARG A 39 14.56 16.26 65.41
N LYS A 40 14.06 16.42 64.20
CA LYS A 40 12.76 17.09 63.89
C LYS A 40 11.96 16.15 63.01
N GLU A 41 10.86 15.68 63.57
CA GLU A 41 9.85 14.90 62.90
C GLU A 41 9.39 15.61 61.64
N ALA A 42 9.73 15.07 60.46
CA ALA A 42 9.11 15.41 59.20
C ALA A 42 8.09 14.30 58.93
N ALA A 43 6.81 14.66 58.92
CA ALA A 43 5.67 13.81 58.64
C ALA A 43 5.81 13.10 57.29
N PRO A 44 5.27 11.89 57.10
CA PRO A 44 5.41 11.11 55.88
C PRO A 44 4.50 11.65 54.79
N VAL A 45 5.02 12.48 53.91
CA VAL A 45 4.33 12.95 52.69
C VAL A 45 4.36 11.92 51.55
N SER A 46 5.17 10.85 51.71
CA SER A 46 5.38 9.85 50.63
C SER A 46 4.26 8.81 50.47
N SER A 47 3.45 8.55 51.49
CA SER A 47 2.52 7.41 51.50
C SER A 47 1.26 7.59 50.65
N LYS A 48 0.80 8.82 50.43
CA LYS A 48 -0.44 9.07 49.67
C LYS A 48 -0.25 9.00 48.15
N GLU A 49 0.90 9.42 47.65
CA GLU A 49 1.22 9.35 46.23
C GLU A 49 1.59 7.92 45.78
N GLU A 50 2.33 7.19 46.61
CA GLU A 50 2.66 5.78 46.36
C GLU A 50 1.42 4.89 46.41
N VAL A 51 0.50 5.11 47.35
CA VAL A 51 -0.78 4.40 47.42
C VAL A 51 -1.68 4.73 46.22
N LYS A 52 -1.73 5.99 45.77
CA LYS A 52 -2.46 6.38 44.54
C LYS A 52 -1.86 5.74 43.30
N LYS A 53 -0.52 5.67 43.21
CA LYS A 53 0.21 5.06 42.09
C LYS A 53 0.02 3.53 42.07
N ALA A 54 0.04 2.89 43.21
CA ALA A 54 -0.24 1.45 43.33
C ALA A 54 -1.70 1.11 43.00
N LYS A 55 -2.69 1.88 43.45
CA LYS A 55 -4.09 1.72 43.10
C LYS A 55 -4.34 1.94 41.58
N SER A 56 -3.72 2.94 40.97
CA SER A 56 -3.82 3.18 39.52
C SER A 56 -3.18 2.07 38.71
N CYS A 57 -2.10 1.45 39.16
CA CYS A 57 -1.45 0.32 38.52
C CYS A 57 -2.34 -0.95 38.57
N SER A 58 -2.95 -1.22 39.72
CA SER A 58 -3.90 -2.32 39.93
C SER A 58 -5.12 -2.18 39.03
N LEU A 59 -5.74 -0.99 38.97
CA LEU A 59 -6.91 -0.71 38.11
C LEU A 59 -6.60 -0.96 36.65
N MET A 60 -5.46 -0.50 36.13
CA MET A 60 -5.10 -0.74 34.71
C MET A 60 -4.83 -2.21 34.40
N GLN A 61 -4.39 -2.99 35.40
CA GLN A 61 -4.25 -4.44 35.25
C GLN A 61 -5.61 -5.13 35.19
N GLU A 62 -6.54 -4.74 36.09
CA GLU A 62 -7.91 -5.25 36.11
C GLU A 62 -8.67 -4.93 34.81
N VAL A 63 -8.62 -3.68 34.35
CA VAL A 63 -9.19 -3.26 33.05
C VAL A 63 -8.59 -4.07 31.89
N THR A 64 -7.27 -4.22 31.86
CA THR A 64 -6.60 -4.99 30.80
C THR A 64 -7.04 -6.45 30.83
N ALA A 65 -7.04 -7.10 32.00
CA ALA A 65 -7.45 -8.49 32.16
C ALA A 65 -8.91 -8.70 31.74
N PHE A 66 -9.79 -7.81 32.15
CA PHE A 66 -11.19 -7.82 31.76
C PHE A 66 -11.37 -7.74 30.24
N LEU A 67 -10.76 -6.73 29.60
CA LEU A 67 -10.91 -6.51 28.17
C LEU A 67 -10.32 -7.66 27.35
N THR A 68 -9.12 -8.15 27.71
CA THR A 68 -8.47 -9.24 26.97
C THR A 68 -9.06 -10.62 27.24
N SER A 69 -9.84 -10.81 28.30
CA SER A 69 -10.56 -12.05 28.56
C SER A 69 -11.84 -12.20 27.72
N ARG A 70 -12.46 -11.10 27.30
CA ARG A 70 -13.74 -11.08 26.57
C ARG A 70 -13.61 -10.70 25.11
N TYR A 71 -12.58 -9.90 24.79
CA TYR A 71 -12.41 -9.28 23.48
C TYR A 71 -11.02 -9.51 22.93
N ARG A 72 -10.95 -9.60 21.59
CA ARG A 72 -9.71 -9.49 20.85
C ARG A 72 -9.66 -8.14 20.20
N PHE A 73 -8.52 -7.48 20.33
CA PHE A 73 -8.24 -6.17 19.74
C PHE A 73 -7.08 -6.28 18.76
N ARG A 74 -7.14 -5.47 17.71
CA ARG A 74 -6.03 -5.23 16.80
C ARG A 74 -6.03 -3.79 16.34
N PHE A 75 -4.87 -3.23 16.10
CA PHE A 75 -4.72 -1.88 15.57
C PHE A 75 -4.46 -1.94 14.08
N ASN A 76 -5.41 -1.50 13.27
CA ASN A 76 -5.30 -1.48 11.83
C ASN A 76 -4.42 -0.31 11.40
N VAL A 77 -3.23 -0.62 10.87
CA VAL A 77 -2.23 0.41 10.51
C VAL A 77 -2.63 1.26 9.30
N LEU A 78 -3.55 0.80 8.45
CA LEU A 78 -4.02 1.54 7.27
C LEU A 78 -5.08 2.57 7.64
N THR A 79 -6.05 2.17 8.46
CA THR A 79 -7.11 3.07 8.94
C THR A 79 -6.71 3.88 10.17
N GLU A 80 -5.60 3.48 10.85
CA GLU A 80 -5.15 4.00 12.16
C GLU A 80 -6.22 3.88 13.25
N GLU A 81 -7.03 2.81 13.18
CA GLU A 81 -8.14 2.57 14.10
C GLU A 81 -7.96 1.24 14.82
N THR A 82 -8.40 1.22 16.07
CA THR A 82 -8.49 -0.03 16.81
C THR A 82 -9.77 -0.76 16.40
N GLU A 83 -9.62 -2.03 16.11
CA GLU A 83 -10.71 -2.93 15.78
C GLU A 83 -10.89 -3.94 16.92
N VAL A 84 -12.13 -4.35 17.17
CA VAL A 84 -12.53 -5.26 18.24
C VAL A 84 -13.44 -6.36 17.73
N THR A 85 -13.33 -7.53 18.34
CA THR A 85 -14.27 -8.63 18.18
C THR A 85 -14.46 -9.37 19.50
N ASN A 86 -15.61 -9.96 19.70
CA ASN A 86 -15.84 -10.85 20.85
C ASN A 86 -15.02 -12.12 20.72
N ILE A 87 -14.48 -12.62 21.83
CA ILE A 87 -13.88 -13.95 21.87
C ILE A 87 -15.04 -14.96 21.80
N ALA A 88 -15.26 -15.50 20.59
CA ALA A 88 -16.17 -16.60 20.38
C ALA A 88 -15.43 -17.91 20.57
N ASN A 89 -15.88 -18.72 21.51
CA ASN A 89 -15.34 -20.07 21.69
C ASN A 89 -15.57 -20.88 20.40
N ASN A 90 -14.49 -21.45 19.84
CA ASN A 90 -14.46 -22.31 18.64
C ASN A 90 -14.55 -21.64 17.25
N ILE A 91 -14.39 -20.34 17.10
CA ILE A 91 -14.25 -19.71 15.77
C ILE A 91 -12.76 -19.43 15.53
N PRO A 92 -12.15 -19.95 14.45
CA PRO A 92 -10.80 -19.60 14.06
C PRO A 92 -10.65 -18.08 13.85
N ASP A 93 -9.50 -17.51 14.18
CA ASP A 93 -9.23 -16.06 14.04
C ASP A 93 -9.48 -15.53 12.63
N THR A 94 -9.31 -16.36 11.63
CA THR A 94 -9.54 -16.07 10.21
C THR A 94 -10.99 -15.75 9.86
N HIS A 95 -11.95 -16.23 10.65
CA HIS A 95 -13.37 -16.04 10.45
C HIS A 95 -14.00 -15.02 11.41
N LEU A 96 -13.21 -14.43 12.32
CA LEU A 96 -13.69 -13.43 13.24
C LEU A 96 -13.96 -12.10 12.49
N ARG A 97 -15.16 -11.55 12.68
CA ARG A 97 -15.50 -10.23 12.16
C ARG A 97 -15.13 -9.17 13.19
N TYR A 98 -14.16 -8.36 12.82
CA TYR A 98 -13.73 -7.22 13.61
C TYR A 98 -14.57 -5.99 13.25
N ALA A 99 -14.97 -5.23 14.25
CA ALA A 99 -15.62 -3.95 14.12
C ALA A 99 -14.68 -2.84 14.61
N LYS A 100 -14.79 -1.64 14.01
CA LYS A 100 -14.10 -0.46 14.52
C LYS A 100 -14.59 -0.13 15.91
N VAL A 101 -13.67 0.24 16.81
CA VAL A 101 -14.01 0.77 18.12
C VAL A 101 -14.46 2.23 17.98
N ASP A 102 -15.75 2.40 17.76
CA ASP A 102 -16.44 3.70 17.76
C ASP A 102 -16.92 4.11 19.16
N GLU A 103 -17.64 5.22 19.29
CA GLU A 103 -18.17 5.69 20.57
C GLU A 103 -19.15 4.68 21.20
N ARG A 104 -19.94 3.96 20.39
CA ARG A 104 -20.87 2.94 20.92
C ARG A 104 -20.09 1.77 21.51
N TRP A 105 -19.04 1.31 20.84
CA TRP A 105 -18.16 0.28 21.39
C TRP A 105 -17.47 0.77 22.67
N MET A 106 -16.95 2.01 22.70
CA MET A 106 -16.35 2.57 23.91
C MET A 106 -17.29 2.56 25.09
N ASN A 107 -18.53 3.00 24.89
CA ASN A 107 -19.57 2.99 25.94
C ASN A 107 -19.93 1.57 26.37
N THR A 108 -20.04 0.62 25.43
CA THR A 108 -20.31 -0.79 25.73
C THR A 108 -19.20 -1.38 26.61
N LEU A 109 -17.93 -1.19 26.23
CA LEU A 109 -16.80 -1.70 26.99
C LEU A 109 -16.72 -1.09 28.41
N SER A 110 -17.06 0.21 28.54
CA SER A 110 -17.10 0.90 29.83
C SER A 110 -18.23 0.38 30.72
N MET A 111 -19.45 0.24 30.17
CA MET A 111 -20.59 -0.28 30.91
C MET A 111 -20.34 -1.69 31.41
N GLU A 112 -19.87 -2.57 30.56
CA GLU A 112 -19.58 -3.96 30.94
C GLU A 112 -18.48 -4.08 31.99
N ALA A 113 -17.45 -3.21 31.94
CA ALA A 113 -16.42 -3.16 32.97
C ALA A 113 -17.01 -2.77 34.34
N ILE A 114 -17.87 -1.74 34.36
CA ILE A 114 -18.56 -1.28 35.58
C ILE A 114 -19.51 -2.37 36.12
N GLU A 115 -20.28 -3.03 35.26
CA GLU A 115 -21.18 -4.13 35.60
C GLU A 115 -20.45 -5.32 36.25
N THR A 116 -19.18 -5.53 35.87
CA THR A 116 -18.32 -6.56 36.49
C THR A 116 -17.65 -6.11 37.79
N GLY A 117 -17.96 -4.90 38.27
CA GLY A 117 -17.46 -4.36 39.53
C GLY A 117 -16.11 -3.65 39.44
N ILE A 118 -15.64 -3.34 38.24
CA ILE A 118 -14.39 -2.58 38.04
C ILE A 118 -14.71 -1.08 38.16
N ASP A 119 -14.14 -0.42 39.18
CA ASP A 119 -14.30 1.02 39.39
C ASP A 119 -13.38 1.83 38.42
N CYS A 120 -13.74 1.82 37.13
CA CYS A 120 -13.00 2.50 36.08
C CYS A 120 -13.81 3.63 35.42
N TRP A 121 -13.09 4.56 34.79
CA TRP A 121 -13.65 5.63 33.99
C TRP A 121 -13.48 5.32 32.50
N ASP A 122 -14.32 5.89 31.63
CA ASP A 122 -14.19 5.79 30.16
C ASP A 122 -12.77 6.08 29.69
N ARG A 123 -12.09 7.04 30.30
CA ARG A 123 -10.69 7.38 30.01
C ARG A 123 -9.72 6.22 30.23
N ASP A 124 -10.00 5.30 31.12
CA ASP A 124 -9.12 4.17 31.44
C ASP A 124 -9.29 3.09 30.38
N ILE A 125 -10.51 2.82 29.94
CA ILE A 125 -10.81 2.01 28.75
C ILE A 125 -10.16 2.63 27.50
N GLN A 126 -10.34 3.94 27.30
CA GLN A 126 -9.77 4.68 26.15
C GLN A 126 -8.24 4.63 26.12
N ARG A 127 -7.56 4.68 27.28
CA ARG A 127 -6.10 4.51 27.39
C ARG A 127 -5.65 3.15 26.90
N PHE A 128 -6.37 2.08 27.25
CA PHE A 128 -6.06 0.74 26.76
C PHE A 128 -6.27 0.67 25.25
N VAL A 129 -7.44 1.05 24.75
CA VAL A 129 -7.83 0.98 23.32
C VAL A 129 -6.89 1.77 22.42
N ARG A 130 -6.33 2.89 22.90
CA ARG A 130 -5.38 3.74 22.16
C ARG A 130 -3.91 3.45 22.47
N SER A 131 -3.62 2.44 23.27
CA SER A 131 -2.25 2.12 23.64
C SER A 131 -1.56 1.22 22.64
N ARG A 132 -0.22 1.25 22.63
CA ARG A 132 0.62 0.31 21.87
C ARG A 132 0.62 -1.13 22.44
N ARG A 133 -0.21 -1.41 23.45
CA ARG A 133 -0.42 -2.76 23.96
C ARG A 133 -1.24 -3.61 23.00
N ILE A 134 -2.02 -2.96 22.12
CA ILE A 134 -2.77 -3.62 21.07
C ILE A 134 -1.83 -3.88 19.91
N SER A 135 -1.81 -5.12 19.42
CA SER A 135 -0.94 -5.54 18.31
C SER A 135 -1.31 -4.83 17.02
N GLU A 136 -0.32 -4.38 16.30
CA GLU A 136 -0.49 -3.82 14.96
C GLU A 136 -0.93 -4.91 13.99
N TYR A 137 -1.86 -4.58 13.12
CA TYR A 137 -2.43 -5.44 12.11
C TYR A 137 -2.37 -4.74 10.75
N HIS A 138 -1.70 -5.37 9.80
CA HIS A 138 -1.69 -4.92 8.42
C HIS A 138 -2.54 -5.88 7.57
N PRO A 139 -3.71 -5.45 7.05
CA PRO A 139 -4.69 -6.35 6.41
C PRO A 139 -4.11 -7.18 5.26
N PHE A 140 -3.34 -6.54 4.40
CA PHE A 140 -2.75 -7.21 3.24
C PHE A 140 -1.66 -8.21 3.64
N THR A 141 -0.78 -7.84 4.57
CA THR A 141 0.27 -8.74 5.07
C THR A 141 -0.34 -9.96 5.72
N ALA A 142 -1.32 -9.75 6.60
CA ALA A 142 -2.02 -10.84 7.27
C ALA A 142 -2.75 -11.77 6.28
N TYR A 143 -3.35 -11.21 5.21
CA TYR A 143 -3.96 -11.99 4.16
C TYR A 143 -2.94 -12.91 3.46
N PHE A 144 -1.79 -12.37 3.05
CA PHE A 144 -0.76 -13.16 2.38
C PHE A 144 -0.08 -14.20 3.29
N GLU A 145 0.01 -13.94 4.60
CA GLU A 145 0.56 -14.89 5.58
C GLU A 145 -0.32 -16.13 5.74
N GLN A 146 -1.63 -15.99 5.58
CA GLN A 146 -2.61 -17.07 5.74
C GLN A 146 -2.85 -17.88 4.46
N LEU A 147 -2.30 -17.47 3.32
CA LEU A 147 -2.50 -18.19 2.06
C LEU A 147 -1.87 -19.59 2.10
N PRO A 148 -2.55 -20.60 1.53
CA PRO A 148 -2.00 -21.93 1.37
C PRO A 148 -0.81 -21.92 0.38
N GLU A 149 -0.15 -23.06 0.25
CA GLU A 149 0.80 -23.27 -0.84
C GLU A 149 0.07 -23.31 -2.19
N TRP A 150 0.73 -22.77 -3.21
CA TRP A 150 0.19 -22.79 -4.57
C TRP A 150 0.21 -24.20 -5.14
N ASP A 151 -0.90 -24.62 -5.73
CA ASP A 151 -1.08 -25.95 -6.32
C ASP A 151 -0.49 -26.11 -7.73
N GLY A 152 0.16 -25.07 -8.28
CA GLY A 152 0.77 -25.06 -9.61
C GLY A 152 -0.17 -24.70 -10.76
N THR A 153 -1.47 -24.44 -10.50
CA THR A 153 -2.43 -24.09 -11.56
C THR A 153 -2.40 -22.57 -11.84
N ASP A 154 -2.29 -22.20 -13.11
CA ASP A 154 -2.28 -20.77 -13.53
C ASP A 154 -3.70 -20.18 -13.57
N ARG A 155 -4.09 -19.58 -12.46
CA ARG A 155 -5.39 -18.90 -12.30
C ARG A 155 -5.36 -17.45 -12.75
N VAL A 156 -4.20 -16.84 -12.77
CA VAL A 156 -4.06 -15.42 -13.17
C VAL A 156 -4.35 -15.27 -14.66
N SER A 157 -3.74 -16.10 -15.50
CA SER A 157 -4.01 -16.09 -16.94
C SER A 157 -5.45 -16.54 -17.25
N ALA A 158 -6.00 -17.51 -16.50
CA ALA A 158 -7.39 -17.91 -16.64
C ALA A 158 -8.36 -16.74 -16.34
N LEU A 159 -8.07 -15.96 -15.30
CA LEU A 159 -8.85 -14.76 -14.95
C LEU A 159 -8.72 -13.67 -16.02
N ALA A 160 -7.52 -13.46 -16.56
CA ALA A 160 -7.30 -12.51 -17.66
C ALA A 160 -8.10 -12.87 -18.90
N ARG A 161 -8.18 -14.16 -19.25
CA ARG A 161 -8.94 -14.64 -20.43
C ARG A 161 -10.45 -14.50 -20.30
N ARG A 162 -10.99 -14.27 -19.10
CA ARG A 162 -12.41 -13.86 -18.96
C ARG A 162 -12.70 -12.53 -19.65
N VAL A 163 -11.67 -11.71 -19.86
CA VAL A 163 -11.77 -10.39 -20.50
C VAL A 163 -11.38 -10.48 -21.96
N SER A 164 -10.21 -11.08 -22.29
CA SER A 164 -9.72 -11.22 -23.65
C SER A 164 -8.60 -12.27 -23.73
N ASP A 165 -8.55 -13.00 -24.84
CA ASP A 165 -7.45 -13.93 -25.14
C ASP A 165 -6.24 -13.25 -25.80
N ASN A 166 -6.27 -11.93 -25.98
CA ASN A 166 -5.14 -11.19 -26.55
C ASN A 166 -3.87 -11.41 -25.71
N PRO A 167 -2.76 -11.88 -26.31
CA PRO A 167 -1.53 -12.18 -25.55
C PRO A 167 -0.94 -10.97 -24.82
N VAL A 168 -1.04 -9.75 -25.40
CA VAL A 168 -0.53 -8.53 -24.75
C VAL A 168 -1.35 -8.24 -23.49
N TRP A 169 -2.66 -8.45 -23.55
CA TRP A 169 -3.54 -8.32 -22.40
C TRP A 169 -3.24 -9.39 -21.37
N VAL A 170 -3.21 -10.67 -21.71
CA VAL A 170 -3.03 -11.78 -20.75
C VAL A 170 -1.70 -11.64 -20.02
N ASN A 171 -0.60 -11.45 -20.75
CA ASN A 171 0.72 -11.29 -20.16
C ASN A 171 0.85 -9.99 -19.36
N GLY A 172 0.29 -8.90 -19.88
CA GLY A 172 0.29 -7.60 -19.20
C GLY A 172 -0.53 -7.61 -17.92
N PHE A 173 -1.71 -8.24 -17.95
CA PHE A 173 -2.54 -8.41 -16.76
C PHE A 173 -1.83 -9.24 -15.69
N HIS A 174 -1.19 -10.35 -16.06
CA HIS A 174 -0.41 -11.16 -15.14
C HIS A 174 0.71 -10.33 -14.48
N ARG A 175 1.49 -9.60 -15.29
CA ARG A 175 2.55 -8.70 -14.79
C ARG A 175 2.01 -7.62 -13.86
N TRP A 176 0.86 -7.06 -14.19
CA TRP A 176 0.18 -6.07 -13.37
C TRP A 176 -0.29 -6.66 -12.03
N MET A 177 -0.85 -7.89 -12.03
CA MET A 177 -1.25 -8.60 -10.81
C MET A 177 -0.06 -8.92 -9.90
N LEU A 178 1.11 -9.25 -10.46
CA LEU A 178 2.36 -9.38 -9.70
C LEU A 178 2.76 -8.05 -9.07
N GLY A 179 2.64 -6.94 -9.80
CA GLY A 179 2.92 -5.60 -9.29
C GLY A 179 1.97 -5.20 -8.14
N LEU A 180 0.68 -5.51 -8.27
CA LEU A 180 -0.34 -5.30 -7.24
C LEU A 180 0.00 -6.11 -5.98
N SER A 181 0.27 -7.41 -6.13
CA SER A 181 0.58 -8.29 -5.01
C SER A 181 1.89 -7.91 -4.31
N ALA A 182 2.91 -7.49 -5.06
CA ALA A 182 4.17 -6.99 -4.49
C ALA A 182 3.96 -5.75 -3.60
N GLN A 183 3.08 -4.82 -4.03
CA GLN A 183 2.72 -3.65 -3.22
C GLN A 183 1.94 -4.05 -1.95
N TRP A 184 0.99 -4.98 -2.07
CA TRP A 184 0.19 -5.46 -0.94
C TRP A 184 1.02 -6.22 0.09
N MET A 185 1.96 -7.02 -0.35
CA MET A 185 2.89 -7.73 0.53
C MET A 185 3.90 -6.79 1.20
N GLN A 186 3.99 -5.53 0.76
CA GLN A 186 5.09 -4.63 1.14
C GLN A 186 6.43 -5.36 1.10
N PHE A 187 6.65 -6.03 -0.03
CA PHE A 187 7.73 -6.97 -0.22
C PHE A 187 9.07 -6.29 0.12
N ARG A 188 9.47 -6.37 1.39
CA ARG A 188 10.78 -5.94 1.86
C ARG A 188 11.74 -7.08 1.55
N SER A 189 12.68 -6.84 0.63
CA SER A 189 13.79 -7.77 0.54
C SER A 189 14.64 -7.60 1.79
N ASP A 190 14.92 -8.71 2.43
CA ASP A 190 16.00 -8.76 3.39
C ASP A 190 17.29 -8.33 2.68
N ALA A 191 18.07 -7.45 3.33
CA ALA A 191 19.24 -6.77 2.76
C ALA A 191 20.34 -7.70 2.20
N ASN A 192 20.14 -9.01 2.30
CA ASN A 192 21.14 -10.03 1.90
C ASN A 192 20.93 -10.60 0.48
N ASN A 193 19.92 -10.16 -0.27
CA ASN A 193 19.69 -10.66 -1.62
C ASN A 193 19.74 -9.52 -2.65
N ALA A 194 20.92 -9.28 -3.22
CA ALA A 194 21.20 -8.17 -4.14
C ALA A 194 20.23 -8.12 -5.36
N ASN A 195 19.68 -9.27 -5.77
CA ASN A 195 18.73 -9.34 -6.88
C ASN A 195 17.30 -8.90 -6.49
N ARG A 196 16.97 -8.92 -5.19
CA ARG A 196 15.68 -8.46 -4.67
C ARG A 196 15.65 -6.96 -4.38
N ALA A 197 16.81 -6.31 -4.21
CA ALA A 197 16.90 -4.87 -3.91
C ALA A 197 16.25 -3.98 -4.99
N ASN A 198 16.15 -4.45 -6.23
CA ASN A 198 15.58 -3.69 -7.33
C ASN A 198 14.03 -3.77 -7.45
N SER A 199 13.39 -4.69 -6.74
CA SER A 199 11.92 -4.85 -6.81
C SER A 199 11.15 -4.06 -5.75
N ILE A 200 11.81 -3.64 -4.67
CA ILE A 200 11.19 -3.22 -3.41
C ILE A 200 10.48 -1.89 -3.43
N ASN A 201 10.89 -0.99 -4.32
CA ASN A 201 10.36 0.38 -4.33
C ASN A 201 9.82 0.80 -5.70
N ARG A 202 9.48 -0.14 -6.57
CA ARG A 202 8.84 0.22 -7.83
C ARG A 202 7.33 0.23 -7.67
N ALA A 203 6.74 1.38 -7.96
CA ALA A 203 5.29 1.47 -8.05
C ALA A 203 4.75 0.60 -9.18
N ASN A 204 3.59 -0.02 -9.00
CA ASN A 204 2.82 -0.59 -10.09
C ASN A 204 2.30 0.56 -10.97
N SER A 205 3.08 0.94 -11.98
CA SER A 205 2.90 2.16 -12.77
C SER A 205 1.98 1.99 -13.97
N VAL A 206 1.52 0.77 -14.23
CA VAL A 206 0.57 0.44 -15.30
C VAL A 206 -0.82 0.26 -14.71
N ALA A 207 -1.84 0.72 -15.43
CA ALA A 207 -3.25 0.51 -15.11
C ALA A 207 -3.93 -0.22 -16.27
N PRO A 208 -4.52 -1.40 -16.06
CA PRO A 208 -5.44 -2.02 -17.01
C PRO A 208 -6.67 -1.13 -17.22
N LEU A 209 -7.09 -0.94 -18.47
CA LEU A 209 -8.30 -0.22 -18.84
C LEU A 209 -9.24 -1.12 -19.65
N LEU A 210 -10.40 -1.40 -19.10
CA LEU A 210 -11.46 -2.17 -19.73
C LEU A 210 -12.32 -1.24 -20.59
N VAL A 211 -12.25 -1.41 -21.90
CA VAL A 211 -12.84 -0.48 -22.86
C VAL A 211 -14.01 -1.14 -23.59
N SER A 212 -15.14 -0.48 -23.64
CA SER A 212 -16.26 -0.86 -24.51
C SER A 212 -17.30 0.23 -24.58
N SER A 213 -17.76 0.58 -25.75
CA SER A 213 -18.89 1.48 -25.99
C SER A 213 -20.22 0.89 -25.53
N ARG A 214 -20.33 -0.44 -25.42
CA ARG A 214 -21.51 -1.13 -24.89
C ARG A 214 -21.49 -1.13 -23.37
N GLN A 215 -22.63 -0.79 -22.78
CA GLN A 215 -22.83 -0.87 -21.32
C GLN A 215 -23.26 -2.28 -20.89
N GLY A 216 -23.11 -2.59 -19.60
CA GLY A 216 -23.55 -3.86 -19.03
C GLY A 216 -22.66 -5.06 -19.29
N LEU A 217 -21.45 -4.87 -19.85
CA LEU A 217 -20.50 -5.97 -20.11
C LEU A 217 -19.71 -6.42 -18.86
N GLY A 218 -20.00 -5.91 -17.68
CA GLY A 218 -19.37 -6.36 -16.43
C GLY A 218 -18.05 -5.68 -16.07
N LYS A 219 -17.66 -4.56 -16.74
CA LYS A 219 -16.38 -3.87 -16.52
C LYS A 219 -16.11 -3.56 -15.02
N SER A 220 -16.95 -2.74 -14.40
CA SER A 220 -16.76 -2.34 -12.98
C SER A 220 -16.96 -3.53 -12.03
N THR A 221 -17.82 -4.50 -12.38
CA THR A 221 -17.99 -5.74 -11.64
C THR A 221 -16.70 -6.56 -11.63
N PHE A 222 -16.02 -6.69 -12.77
CA PHE A 222 -14.74 -7.37 -12.87
C PHE A 222 -13.66 -6.66 -12.04
N CYS A 223 -13.62 -5.32 -12.05
CA CYS A 223 -12.67 -4.58 -11.21
C CYS A 223 -12.85 -4.89 -9.72
N ARG A 224 -14.11 -4.98 -9.23
CA ARG A 224 -14.41 -5.39 -7.83
C ARG A 224 -14.08 -6.84 -7.58
N LEU A 225 -14.26 -7.70 -8.57
CA LEU A 225 -14.00 -9.15 -8.47
C LEU A 225 -12.52 -9.47 -8.20
N LEU A 226 -11.60 -8.55 -8.45
CA LEU A 226 -10.18 -8.75 -8.15
C LEU A 226 -9.88 -8.71 -6.65
N MET A 227 -10.79 -8.16 -5.83
CA MET A 227 -10.58 -8.03 -4.38
C MET A 227 -11.12 -9.24 -3.64
N PRO A 228 -10.27 -9.96 -2.86
CA PRO A 228 -10.73 -10.99 -1.95
C PRO A 228 -11.74 -10.43 -0.94
N ASP A 229 -12.66 -11.27 -0.46
CA ASP A 229 -13.70 -10.85 0.49
C ASP A 229 -13.13 -10.17 1.74
N ALA A 230 -12.02 -10.69 2.27
CA ALA A 230 -11.33 -10.12 3.42
C ALA A 230 -10.75 -8.72 3.18
N LEU A 231 -10.51 -8.34 1.93
CA LEU A 231 -9.88 -7.08 1.53
C LEU A 231 -10.83 -6.13 0.79
N LYS A 232 -12.10 -6.47 0.61
CA LYS A 232 -13.09 -5.65 -0.12
C LYS A 232 -13.22 -4.22 0.40
N ALA A 233 -13.02 -4.01 1.71
CA ALA A 233 -13.04 -2.68 2.31
C ALA A 233 -11.93 -1.74 1.78
N TYR A 234 -10.90 -2.30 1.17
CA TYR A 234 -9.75 -1.56 0.60
C TYR A 234 -9.84 -1.38 -0.92
N TYR A 235 -11.03 -1.50 -1.48
CA TYR A 235 -11.38 -1.13 -2.85
C TYR A 235 -12.14 0.18 -2.89
N THR A 236 -11.87 1.02 -3.90
CA THR A 236 -12.64 2.24 -4.12
C THR A 236 -12.75 2.58 -5.59
N GLU A 237 -13.91 3.14 -5.98
CA GLU A 237 -14.17 3.75 -7.29
C GLU A 237 -14.16 5.28 -7.18
N SER A 238 -14.18 5.80 -5.95
CA SER A 238 -14.13 7.24 -5.70
C SER A 238 -12.68 7.72 -5.63
N TYR A 239 -12.16 8.25 -6.72
CA TYR A 239 -10.81 8.80 -6.77
C TYR A 239 -10.81 10.22 -7.34
N ASP A 240 -10.73 11.20 -6.44
CA ASP A 240 -10.73 12.61 -6.83
C ASP A 240 -9.31 13.16 -6.92
N LEU A 241 -8.95 13.66 -8.11
CA LEU A 241 -7.67 14.30 -8.42
C LEU A 241 -7.70 15.82 -8.24
N SER A 242 -8.80 16.41 -7.76
CA SER A 242 -8.86 17.84 -7.46
C SER A 242 -8.04 18.22 -6.22
N SER A 243 -7.86 17.29 -5.29
CA SER A 243 -7.03 17.44 -4.10
C SER A 243 -5.87 16.43 -4.11
N PRO A 244 -4.63 16.84 -4.46
CA PRO A 244 -3.47 15.96 -4.49
C PRO A 244 -3.23 15.25 -3.15
N ALA A 245 -3.37 15.95 -2.02
CA ALA A 245 -3.19 15.36 -0.70
C ALA A 245 -4.23 14.25 -0.38
N SER A 246 -5.49 14.44 -0.81
CA SER A 246 -6.53 13.41 -0.67
C SER A 246 -6.25 12.23 -1.58
N ALA A 247 -5.79 12.47 -2.81
CA ALA A 247 -5.41 11.43 -3.75
C ALA A 247 -4.23 10.59 -3.23
N GLU A 248 -3.18 11.23 -2.70
CA GLU A 248 -2.05 10.53 -2.07
C GLU A 248 -2.48 9.72 -0.85
N ALA A 249 -3.35 10.26 0.01
CA ALA A 249 -3.85 9.54 1.17
C ALA A 249 -4.57 8.25 0.78
N LYS A 250 -5.37 8.27 -0.29
CA LYS A 250 -6.03 7.07 -0.82
C LYS A 250 -5.04 6.04 -1.36
N LEU A 251 -3.92 6.45 -1.95
CA LEU A 251 -2.88 5.52 -2.41
C LEU A 251 -2.21 4.73 -1.28
N ALA A 252 -2.18 5.27 -0.06
CA ALA A 252 -1.65 4.59 1.11
C ALA A 252 -2.71 3.76 1.86
N ALA A 253 -4.01 4.04 1.65
CA ALA A 253 -5.09 3.42 2.41
C ALA A 253 -5.82 2.30 1.67
N TYR A 254 -5.86 2.35 0.34
CA TYR A 254 -6.56 1.38 -0.49
C TYR A 254 -5.58 0.45 -1.21
N GLY A 255 -6.01 -0.78 -1.50
CA GLY A 255 -5.23 -1.76 -2.28
C GLY A 255 -5.48 -1.63 -3.78
N LEU A 256 -6.72 -1.33 -4.17
CA LEU A 256 -7.13 -1.20 -5.57
C LEU A 256 -8.06 0.00 -5.75
N ILE A 257 -7.71 0.85 -6.70
CA ILE A 257 -8.48 2.03 -7.08
C ILE A 257 -8.97 1.84 -8.51
N ASN A 258 -10.28 1.81 -8.69
CA ASN A 258 -10.88 1.80 -10.02
C ASN A 258 -11.10 3.24 -10.50
N LEU A 259 -10.47 3.59 -11.60
CA LEU A 259 -10.70 4.82 -12.35
C LEU A 259 -11.93 4.62 -13.24
N ASP A 260 -13.11 4.60 -12.60
CA ASP A 260 -14.36 4.41 -13.32
C ASP A 260 -14.63 5.59 -14.27
N GLU A 261 -15.13 5.29 -15.47
CA GLU A 261 -15.33 6.28 -16.51
C GLU A 261 -14.07 7.12 -16.82
N PHE A 262 -12.93 6.45 -17.01
CA PHE A 262 -11.63 7.09 -17.28
C PHE A 262 -11.69 8.13 -18.41
N ASP A 263 -12.56 7.91 -19.41
CA ASP A 263 -12.80 8.83 -20.53
C ASP A 263 -13.35 10.20 -20.12
N LYS A 264 -13.94 10.31 -18.94
CA LYS A 264 -14.41 11.60 -18.37
C LYS A 264 -13.32 12.37 -17.62
N LEU A 265 -12.14 11.78 -17.44
CA LEU A 265 -11.04 12.46 -16.78
C LEU A 265 -10.49 13.59 -17.66
N SER A 266 -10.48 14.82 -17.11
CA SER A 266 -9.98 15.98 -17.85
C SER A 266 -8.49 15.86 -18.17
N ALA A 267 -8.08 16.36 -19.34
CA ALA A 267 -6.69 16.38 -19.77
C ALA A 267 -5.75 17.07 -18.77
N SER A 268 -6.24 18.10 -18.06
CA SER A 268 -5.49 18.82 -17.04
C SER A 268 -5.14 17.97 -15.80
N LYS A 269 -5.91 16.92 -15.49
CA LYS A 269 -5.65 16.00 -14.36
C LYS A 269 -4.73 14.85 -14.75
N MET A 270 -4.52 14.60 -16.02
CA MET A 270 -3.72 13.49 -16.52
C MET A 270 -2.24 13.52 -16.07
N PRO A 271 -1.53 14.68 -16.07
CA PRO A 271 -0.15 14.75 -15.56
C PRO A 271 -0.07 14.35 -14.08
N LEU A 272 -1.01 14.80 -13.24
CA LEU A 272 -1.05 14.43 -11.83
C LEU A 272 -1.26 12.93 -11.66
N LEU A 273 -2.23 12.34 -12.38
CA LEU A 273 -2.47 10.89 -12.34
C LEU A 273 -1.20 10.12 -12.72
N LYS A 274 -0.55 10.49 -13.82
CA LYS A 274 0.70 9.84 -14.27
C LYS A 274 1.83 9.94 -13.25
N ASN A 275 1.95 11.06 -12.53
CA ASN A 275 2.93 11.21 -11.44
C ASN A 275 2.57 10.31 -10.25
N LEU A 276 1.31 10.28 -9.85
CA LEU A 276 0.81 9.41 -8.78
C LEU A 276 0.98 7.91 -9.11
N MET A 277 0.82 7.53 -10.38
CA MET A 277 1.08 6.15 -10.84
C MET A 277 2.54 5.72 -10.68
N GLN A 278 3.49 6.64 -10.70
CA GLN A 278 4.92 6.35 -10.56
C GLN A 278 5.45 6.49 -9.13
N ALA A 279 4.68 7.15 -8.25
CA ALA A 279 5.09 7.34 -6.87
C ALA A 279 5.14 6.01 -6.12
N SER A 280 6.31 5.63 -5.60
CA SER A 280 6.51 4.44 -4.77
C SER A 280 6.38 4.74 -3.27
N ALA A 281 6.66 5.98 -2.87
CA ALA A 281 6.50 6.50 -1.53
C ALA A 281 5.71 7.81 -1.57
N LEU A 282 4.91 8.03 -0.56
CA LEU A 282 3.97 9.14 -0.45
C LEU A 282 4.33 9.96 0.79
N ASN A 283 4.42 11.28 0.65
CA ASN A 283 4.68 12.20 1.76
C ASN A 283 3.36 12.74 2.30
N ILE A 284 2.71 11.97 3.16
CA ILE A 284 1.38 12.30 3.67
C ILE A 284 1.48 13.06 4.98
N ARG A 285 0.90 14.25 5.03
CA ARG A 285 0.65 14.98 6.27
C ARG A 285 -0.71 14.59 6.81
N LYS A 286 -0.71 13.69 7.80
CA LYS A 286 -1.94 13.27 8.46
C LYS A 286 -2.50 14.38 9.35
N ALA A 287 -3.83 14.45 9.45
CA ALA A 287 -4.50 15.38 10.36
C ALA A 287 -3.94 15.22 11.79
N TYR A 288 -3.70 16.35 12.46
CA TYR A 288 -3.14 16.42 13.82
C TYR A 288 -1.68 15.95 14.00
N LYS A 289 -0.96 15.55 12.94
CA LYS A 289 0.49 15.28 13.01
C LYS A 289 1.28 16.52 12.55
N ARG A 290 2.32 16.89 13.34
CA ARG A 290 3.15 18.08 13.03
C ARG A 290 4.09 17.86 11.84
N SER A 291 4.43 16.61 11.52
CA SER A 291 5.32 16.25 10.42
C SER A 291 4.64 15.35 9.40
N ALA A 292 5.02 15.50 8.13
CA ALA A 292 4.69 14.53 7.11
C ALA A 292 5.39 13.19 7.39
N SER A 293 4.72 12.09 7.11
CA SER A 293 5.30 10.74 7.20
C SER A 293 5.44 10.18 5.79
N ALA A 294 6.59 9.59 5.48
CA ALA A 294 6.74 8.81 4.28
C ALA A 294 6.00 7.47 4.47
N LEU A 295 4.97 7.24 3.68
CA LEU A 295 4.20 5.99 3.70
C LEU A 295 4.43 5.24 2.38
N PRO A 296 4.50 3.90 2.41
CA PRO A 296 4.53 3.12 1.19
C PRO A 296 3.20 3.27 0.44
N ARG A 297 3.25 3.30 -0.87
CA ARG A 297 2.07 3.18 -1.69
C ARG A 297 1.63 1.72 -1.71
N ILE A 298 0.35 1.46 -1.47
CA ILE A 298 -0.28 0.14 -1.50
C ILE A 298 -1.16 0.00 -2.74
N ALA A 299 -1.80 1.09 -3.17
CA ALA A 299 -2.77 1.06 -4.23
C ALA A 299 -2.16 0.78 -5.61
N SER A 300 -2.79 -0.12 -6.35
CA SER A 300 -2.70 -0.23 -7.81
C SER A 300 -3.94 0.38 -8.46
N PHE A 301 -3.81 0.76 -9.72
CA PHE A 301 -4.92 1.30 -10.51
C PHE A 301 -5.43 0.27 -11.51
N ILE A 302 -6.74 0.27 -11.70
CA ILE A 302 -7.46 -0.32 -12.82
C ILE A 302 -8.48 0.71 -13.28
N GLY A 303 -9.05 0.58 -14.46
CA GLY A 303 -10.09 1.53 -14.88
C GLY A 303 -11.03 0.97 -15.93
N THR A 304 -12.12 1.72 -16.15
CA THR A 304 -13.13 1.43 -17.16
C THR A 304 -13.32 2.61 -18.08
N SER A 305 -13.66 2.38 -19.34
CA SER A 305 -14.02 3.42 -20.29
C SER A 305 -15.21 2.99 -21.13
N ASN A 306 -16.06 3.96 -21.46
CA ASN A 306 -17.15 3.79 -22.43
C ASN A 306 -16.77 4.31 -23.83
N ARG A 307 -15.55 4.80 -24.00
CA ARG A 307 -15.03 5.29 -25.28
C ARG A 307 -13.78 4.50 -25.67
N GLU A 308 -13.67 4.18 -26.94
CA GLU A 308 -12.51 3.50 -27.50
C GLU A 308 -11.36 4.49 -27.79
N ASP A 309 -11.68 5.73 -28.15
CA ASP A 309 -10.76 6.82 -28.45
C ASP A 309 -10.35 7.59 -27.18
N LEU A 310 -9.74 6.92 -26.20
CA LEU A 310 -9.51 7.48 -24.86
C LEU A 310 -8.11 8.04 -24.64
N LEU A 311 -7.12 7.63 -25.44
CA LEU A 311 -5.74 8.04 -25.27
C LEU A 311 -5.39 9.24 -26.17
N VAL A 312 -4.84 10.30 -25.55
CA VAL A 312 -4.41 11.50 -26.27
C VAL A 312 -2.89 11.56 -26.43
N ASP A 313 -2.15 11.14 -25.39
CA ASP A 313 -0.68 11.23 -25.33
C ASP A 313 -0.03 9.91 -25.71
N ARG A 314 0.60 9.88 -26.88
CA ARG A 314 1.29 8.68 -27.39
C ARG A 314 2.48 8.26 -26.53
N THR A 315 3.21 9.21 -25.96
CA THR A 315 4.42 8.91 -25.18
C THR A 315 4.11 8.39 -23.78
N GLY A 316 2.98 8.80 -23.21
CA GLY A 316 2.55 8.40 -21.87
C GLY A 316 1.63 7.18 -21.83
N SER A 317 1.21 6.66 -23.00
CA SER A 317 0.23 5.58 -23.11
C SER A 317 0.73 4.23 -22.59
N ARG A 318 2.02 4.01 -22.50
CA ARG A 318 2.64 2.79 -21.93
C ARG A 318 2.20 2.50 -20.50
N ARG A 319 1.60 3.49 -19.80
CA ARG A 319 1.05 3.34 -18.45
C ARG A 319 -0.35 2.74 -18.43
N PHE A 320 -0.98 2.57 -19.58
CA PHE A 320 -2.34 2.08 -19.69
C PHE A 320 -2.35 0.82 -20.55
N LEU A 321 -2.77 -0.30 -19.96
CA LEU A 321 -2.97 -1.56 -20.67
C LEU A 321 -4.44 -1.61 -21.11
N CYS A 322 -4.74 -1.08 -22.28
CA CYS A 322 -6.10 -1.04 -22.80
C CYS A 322 -6.52 -2.39 -23.39
N VAL A 323 -7.78 -2.77 -23.19
CA VAL A 323 -8.39 -3.95 -23.81
C VAL A 323 -9.82 -3.64 -24.21
N SER A 324 -10.17 -3.91 -25.47
CA SER A 324 -11.55 -3.81 -25.97
C SER A 324 -12.32 -5.08 -25.63
N LEU A 325 -13.55 -4.91 -25.14
CA LEU A 325 -14.42 -6.03 -24.79
C LEU A 325 -15.32 -6.38 -25.97
N GLU A 326 -15.18 -7.58 -26.49
CA GLU A 326 -16.03 -8.11 -27.55
C GLU A 326 -17.33 -8.72 -27.00
N HIS A 327 -17.27 -9.28 -25.79
CA HIS A 327 -18.37 -9.95 -25.10
C HIS A 327 -18.46 -9.57 -23.63
N ALA A 328 -19.52 -9.99 -22.95
CA ALA A 328 -19.67 -9.79 -21.52
C ALA A 328 -18.65 -10.62 -20.75
N ILE A 329 -18.04 -10.01 -19.73
CA ILE A 329 -17.07 -10.67 -18.86
C ILE A 329 -17.80 -11.67 -17.96
N ASP A 330 -17.27 -12.89 -17.84
CA ASP A 330 -17.75 -13.84 -16.83
C ASP A 330 -17.37 -13.37 -15.43
N CYS A 331 -18.32 -12.73 -14.77
CA CYS A 331 -18.24 -12.31 -13.38
C CYS A 331 -19.02 -13.23 -12.43
N VAL A 332 -19.63 -14.31 -12.94
CA VAL A 332 -20.46 -15.24 -12.15
C VAL A 332 -19.65 -16.42 -11.64
N THR A 333 -18.75 -16.95 -12.45
CA THR A 333 -17.85 -18.03 -12.03
C THR A 333 -16.99 -17.56 -10.85
N PRO A 334 -17.02 -18.26 -9.71
CA PRO A 334 -16.26 -17.89 -8.53
C PRO A 334 -14.76 -17.77 -8.82
N VAL A 335 -14.09 -16.87 -8.09
CA VAL A 335 -12.64 -16.74 -8.10
C VAL A 335 -12.08 -17.46 -6.88
N GLU A 336 -11.18 -18.41 -7.11
CA GLU A 336 -10.44 -19.09 -6.04
C GLU A 336 -9.33 -18.20 -5.50
N TYR A 337 -9.71 -17.18 -4.71
CA TYR A 337 -8.81 -16.12 -4.24
C TYR A 337 -7.58 -16.64 -3.52
N GLU A 338 -7.73 -17.66 -2.68
CA GLU A 338 -6.62 -18.22 -1.92
C GLU A 338 -5.55 -18.75 -2.84
N GLN A 339 -5.92 -19.52 -3.86
CA GLN A 339 -4.98 -20.09 -4.83
C GLN A 339 -4.49 -19.06 -5.85
N LEU A 340 -5.33 -18.12 -6.27
CA LEU A 340 -4.95 -17.00 -7.16
C LEU A 340 -3.83 -16.16 -6.53
N TYR A 341 -3.97 -15.75 -5.28
CA TYR A 341 -2.97 -14.96 -4.59
C TYR A 341 -1.81 -15.79 -4.05
N ALA A 342 -2.00 -17.09 -3.81
CA ALA A 342 -0.91 -18.04 -3.53
C ALA A 342 0.02 -18.21 -4.74
N GLN A 343 -0.53 -18.27 -5.97
CA GLN A 343 0.24 -18.24 -7.21
C GLN A 343 1.13 -17.01 -7.27
N LEU A 344 0.55 -15.80 -7.14
CA LEU A 344 1.27 -14.53 -7.22
C LEU A 344 2.35 -14.41 -6.13
N LYS A 345 2.06 -14.89 -4.90
CA LYS A 345 3.02 -14.97 -3.81
C LYS A 345 4.19 -15.90 -4.15
N ALA A 346 3.90 -17.10 -4.65
CA ALA A 346 4.92 -18.08 -5.00
C ALA A 346 5.83 -17.57 -6.14
N GLU A 347 5.25 -16.97 -7.18
CA GLU A 347 5.98 -16.39 -8.30
C GLU A 347 6.88 -15.23 -7.84
N LEU A 348 6.41 -14.34 -6.97
CA LEU A 348 7.22 -13.24 -6.39
C LEU A 348 8.36 -13.79 -5.53
N LEU A 349 8.10 -14.82 -4.72
CA LEU A 349 9.11 -15.43 -3.86
C LEU A 349 10.16 -16.20 -4.68
N SER A 350 9.79 -16.76 -5.83
CA SER A 350 10.74 -17.40 -6.76
C SER A 350 11.60 -16.39 -7.53
N GLY A 351 11.31 -15.10 -7.40
CA GLY A 351 12.07 -14.02 -8.03
C GLY A 351 11.47 -13.48 -9.32
N GLU A 352 10.21 -13.84 -9.63
CA GLU A 352 9.51 -13.29 -10.78
C GLU A 352 9.37 -11.77 -10.66
N ARG A 353 9.51 -11.08 -11.78
CA ARG A 353 9.54 -9.63 -11.86
C ARG A 353 8.15 -9.04 -11.71
N SER A 354 7.99 -8.04 -10.84
CA SER A 354 6.73 -7.34 -10.56
C SER A 354 6.54 -6.02 -11.31
N TRP A 355 7.38 -5.73 -12.29
CA TRP A 355 7.34 -4.49 -13.09
C TRP A 355 7.50 -4.79 -14.56
N PHE A 356 6.99 -3.90 -15.41
CA PHE A 356 7.12 -3.98 -16.86
C PHE A 356 8.54 -3.59 -17.32
N ASN A 357 9.12 -4.37 -18.22
CA ASN A 357 10.38 -4.03 -18.89
C ASN A 357 10.10 -3.15 -20.13
N LYS A 358 11.16 -2.72 -20.82
CA LYS A 358 11.04 -1.85 -21.98
C LYS A 358 10.31 -2.51 -23.14
N GLU A 359 10.53 -3.80 -23.36
CA GLU A 359 9.91 -4.59 -24.42
C GLU A 359 8.40 -4.72 -24.16
N GLU A 360 8.00 -5.01 -22.92
CA GLU A 360 6.58 -5.07 -22.51
C GLU A 360 5.91 -3.69 -22.60
N GLU A 361 6.59 -2.62 -22.18
CA GLU A 361 6.09 -1.25 -22.33
C GLU A 361 5.89 -0.87 -23.80
N GLN A 362 6.81 -1.29 -24.70
CA GLN A 362 6.67 -1.08 -26.14
C GLN A 362 5.52 -1.89 -26.74
N ALA A 363 5.34 -3.15 -26.32
CA ALA A 363 4.24 -3.99 -26.76
C ALA A 363 2.89 -3.37 -26.34
N ILE A 364 2.77 -2.87 -25.12
CA ILE A 364 1.59 -2.12 -24.66
C ILE A 364 1.36 -0.88 -25.51
N GLN A 365 2.41 -0.12 -25.81
CA GLN A 365 2.29 1.11 -26.58
C GLN A 365 1.85 0.85 -28.02
N GLN A 366 2.35 -0.22 -28.65
CA GLN A 366 1.93 -0.66 -29.97
C GLN A 366 0.46 -1.14 -29.96
N HIS A 367 0.10 -1.95 -28.96
CA HIS A 367 -1.26 -2.43 -28.77
C HIS A 367 -2.24 -1.27 -28.58
N ASN A 368 -1.85 -0.24 -27.87
CA ASN A 368 -2.65 0.96 -27.62
C ASN A 368 -2.88 1.84 -28.85
N ALA A 369 -2.28 1.53 -30.01
CA ALA A 369 -2.50 2.29 -31.24
C ALA A 369 -3.97 2.39 -31.64
N LEU A 370 -4.77 1.37 -31.30
CA LEU A 370 -6.21 1.30 -31.57
C LEU A 370 -7.05 2.23 -30.66
N PHE A 371 -6.49 2.70 -29.56
CA PHE A 371 -7.21 3.47 -28.54
C PHE A 371 -6.84 4.96 -28.52
N TYR A 372 -6.05 5.43 -29.49
CA TYR A 372 -5.76 6.85 -29.61
C TYR A 372 -6.94 7.61 -30.20
N LYS A 373 -7.15 8.78 -29.64
CA LYS A 373 -8.13 9.72 -30.14
C LYS A 373 -7.78 10.09 -31.58
N HIS A 374 -8.72 9.88 -32.47
CA HIS A 374 -8.60 10.37 -33.83
C HIS A 374 -8.64 11.90 -33.83
N ILE A 375 -7.64 12.50 -34.43
CA ILE A 375 -7.55 13.94 -34.67
C ILE A 375 -7.94 14.13 -36.13
N PRO A 376 -9.13 14.69 -36.44
CA PRO A 376 -9.59 14.83 -37.84
C PRO A 376 -8.60 15.58 -38.71
N GLU A 377 -7.89 16.55 -38.15
CA GLU A 377 -6.85 17.31 -38.84
C GLU A 377 -5.65 16.44 -39.23
N GLU A 378 -5.26 15.49 -38.41
CA GLU A 378 -4.20 14.51 -38.71
C GLU A 378 -4.63 13.57 -39.84
N GLU A 379 -5.90 13.17 -39.88
CA GLU A 379 -6.43 12.31 -40.91
C GLU A 379 -6.49 13.05 -42.26
N VAL A 380 -6.98 14.29 -42.29
CA VAL A 380 -6.97 15.16 -43.44
C VAL A 380 -5.53 15.41 -43.91
N PHE A 381 -4.61 15.68 -42.96
CA PHE A 381 -3.21 15.88 -43.31
C PHE A 381 -2.60 14.64 -43.98
N ARG A 382 -2.84 13.44 -43.43
CA ARG A 382 -2.36 12.16 -44.02
C ARG A 382 -2.97 11.84 -45.39
N LEU A 383 -4.19 12.28 -45.64
CA LEU A 383 -4.83 12.14 -46.94
C LEU A 383 -4.22 13.08 -47.99
N CYS A 384 -3.78 14.28 -47.57
CA CYS A 384 -3.24 15.30 -48.46
C CYS A 384 -1.71 15.23 -48.60
N PHE A 385 -1.01 14.69 -47.59
CA PHE A 385 0.45 14.69 -47.55
C PHE A 385 1.01 13.31 -47.19
N ARG A 386 2.15 12.98 -47.71
CA ARG A 386 2.96 11.83 -47.34
C ARG A 386 4.40 12.28 -46.93
N PHE A 387 5.11 11.46 -46.24
CA PHE A 387 6.53 11.75 -45.96
C PHE A 387 7.32 11.78 -47.28
N ALA A 388 8.18 12.80 -47.42
CA ALA A 388 9.07 12.93 -48.55
C ALA A 388 10.04 11.73 -48.61
N THR A 389 10.28 11.24 -49.82
CA THR A 389 11.28 10.21 -50.12
C THR A 389 12.45 10.82 -50.86
N GLN A 390 13.56 10.09 -51.05
CA GLN A 390 14.70 10.56 -51.81
C GLN A 390 14.41 10.79 -53.31
N GLU A 391 13.29 10.28 -53.81
CA GLU A 391 12.86 10.41 -55.18
C GLU A 391 12.01 11.65 -55.43
N ASP A 392 11.56 12.34 -54.36
CA ASP A 392 10.72 13.53 -54.46
C ASP A 392 11.52 14.77 -54.89
N HIS A 393 10.95 15.56 -55.78
CA HIS A 393 11.58 16.78 -56.28
C HIS A 393 11.60 17.84 -55.15
N PRO A 394 12.71 18.55 -54.85
CA PRO A 394 12.79 19.53 -53.74
C PRO A 394 11.71 20.61 -53.74
N GLN A 395 11.16 20.93 -54.90
CA GLN A 395 10.03 21.89 -55.03
C GLN A 395 8.66 21.36 -54.63
N GLU A 396 8.52 20.03 -54.49
CA GLU A 396 7.31 19.36 -54.04
C GLU A 396 7.31 19.04 -52.57
N VAL A 397 8.44 19.28 -51.90
CA VAL A 397 8.61 19.02 -50.45
C VAL A 397 8.28 20.25 -49.64
N LEU A 398 7.23 20.14 -48.81
CA LEU A 398 6.86 21.15 -47.84
C LEU A 398 7.53 20.85 -46.49
N THR A 399 8.32 21.77 -46.00
CA THR A 399 8.92 21.67 -44.66
C THR A 399 8.08 22.50 -43.70
N LEU A 400 7.47 21.81 -42.71
CA LEU A 400 6.67 22.45 -41.66
C LEU A 400 7.38 22.36 -40.33
N SER A 401 7.31 23.44 -39.53
CA SER A 401 7.75 23.41 -38.13
C SER A 401 6.62 22.87 -37.23
N ALA A 402 6.96 22.42 -36.04
CA ALA A 402 5.98 21.92 -35.06
C ALA A 402 4.95 22.95 -34.60
N THR A 403 5.11 24.21 -34.99
CA THR A 403 4.23 25.35 -34.67
C THR A 403 3.36 25.78 -35.84
N GLN A 404 3.52 25.19 -36.99
CA GLN A 404 2.72 25.37 -38.19
C GLN A 404 1.80 24.17 -38.45
#